data_b33c15075b2b22e5861618378cf9022e
#
_entry.id   b33c15075b2b22e5861618378cf9022e
#
_cell.length_a   1.000
_cell.length_b   1.000
_cell.length_c   1.000
_cell.angle_alpha   90.00
_cell.angle_beta   90.00
_cell.angle_gamma   90.00
#
_symmetry.space_group_name_H-M   'P 1'
#
loop_
_entity.id
_entity.type
_entity.pdbx_description
1 polymer ?
#
loop_
_entity_poly.entity_id
_entity_poly.type
_entity_poly.pdbx_seq_one_letter_code
_entity_poly.pdbx_strand_id
1 'polypeptide(L)'
;VTLLGTVCISCGHPSHKTGSEKEALGKLLFHDTSLSEPPGQSCATCHASSKGFADEQARAISEGAVQGLFSQRNSMSVCYAAFVPELHYDDDDENYVGGLFWDGRSPSLQDQAGIPLLNPVEMGNRDKQMVAEKVKRTPYYDRIVQIYGETEHADSLFAHVTDALAAYQASREINPFTSKYDAYKKGNYQLTDQEARGKELFKNKGQCAECHVLDRDKRAHR
;
A
#
# COMPACT_ATOMS: atom_id res chain seq x y z
N VAL A 1 28.14 55.94 -6.43
CA VAL A 1 27.27 54.98 -7.14
C VAL A 1 27.44 53.63 -6.45
N THR A 2 26.47 53.29 -5.59
CA THR A 2 26.49 52.05 -4.78
C THR A 2 25.63 51.03 -5.51
N LEU A 3 26.24 49.92 -5.99
CA LEU A 3 25.53 48.77 -6.58
C LEU A 3 25.02 47.89 -5.43
N LEU A 4 23.69 47.81 -5.28
CA LEU A 4 23.03 46.79 -4.48
C LEU A 4 22.91 45.51 -5.30
N GLY A 5 23.65 44.47 -4.91
CA GLY A 5 23.55 43.14 -5.44
C GLY A 5 22.29 42.43 -4.92
N THR A 6 21.35 42.12 -5.79
CA THR A 6 20.16 41.30 -5.49
C THR A 6 20.56 39.85 -5.38
N VAL A 7 20.50 39.29 -4.15
CA VAL A 7 20.68 37.82 -3.95
C VAL A 7 19.36 37.15 -4.28
N CYS A 8 19.32 36.44 -5.42
CA CYS A 8 18.22 35.52 -5.71
C CYS A 8 18.37 34.27 -4.86
N ILE A 9 17.50 34.14 -3.84
CA ILE A 9 17.33 32.89 -3.10
C ILE A 9 16.53 31.95 -3.99
N SER A 10 17.20 30.97 -4.57
CA SER A 10 16.57 29.88 -5.33
C SER A 10 15.76 29.02 -4.36
N CYS A 11 14.44 29.17 -4.38
CA CYS A 11 13.53 28.21 -3.72
C CYS A 11 13.54 26.91 -4.51
N GLY A 12 14.43 26.00 -4.15
CA GLY A 12 14.41 24.62 -4.66
C GLY A 12 13.13 23.91 -4.20
N HIS A 13 12.36 23.38 -5.14
CA HIS A 13 11.18 22.56 -4.86
C HIS A 13 11.60 21.23 -4.21
N PRO A 14 11.16 20.89 -2.99
CA PRO A 14 11.59 19.66 -2.30
C PRO A 14 10.76 18.41 -2.63
N SER A 15 9.82 18.44 -3.57
CA SER A 15 8.76 17.42 -3.64
C SER A 15 9.12 16.06 -4.28
N HIS A 16 10.16 15.98 -5.11
CA HIS A 16 10.45 14.73 -5.83
C HIS A 16 11.43 13.79 -5.08
N LYS A 17 12.36 14.33 -4.29
CA LYS A 17 13.31 13.52 -3.52
C LYS A 17 12.68 12.86 -2.30
N THR A 18 11.82 13.56 -1.60
CA THR A 18 11.13 13.06 -0.40
C THR A 18 10.19 11.89 -0.68
N GLY A 19 9.54 11.84 -1.87
CA GLY A 19 8.69 10.71 -2.27
C GLY A 19 9.49 9.41 -2.39
N SER A 20 10.58 9.41 -3.16
CA SER A 20 11.44 8.23 -3.36
C SER A 20 12.15 7.77 -2.07
N GLU A 21 12.46 8.69 -1.15
CA GLU A 21 13.06 8.36 0.14
C GLU A 21 12.05 7.67 1.06
N LYS A 22 10.80 8.14 1.09
CA LYS A 22 9.70 7.49 1.82
C LYS A 22 9.39 6.10 1.27
N GLU A 23 9.34 5.93 -0.06
CA GLU A 23 9.15 4.62 -0.70
C GLU A 23 10.27 3.64 -0.31
N ALA A 24 11.53 4.07 -0.36
CA ALA A 24 12.67 3.25 0.02
C ALA A 24 12.67 2.87 1.51
N LEU A 25 12.27 3.80 2.39
CA LEU A 25 12.08 3.53 3.81
C LEU A 25 10.92 2.57 4.05
N GLY A 26 9.78 2.80 3.40
CA GLY A 26 8.60 1.93 3.48
C GLY A 26 8.90 0.50 3.04
N LYS A 27 9.75 0.32 2.03
CA LYS A 27 10.22 -1.00 1.61
C LYS A 27 11.02 -1.70 2.71
N LEU A 28 11.91 -1.00 3.42
CA LEU A 28 12.64 -1.57 4.56
C LEU A 28 11.66 -2.02 5.66
N LEU A 29 10.74 -1.15 6.04
CA LEU A 29 9.71 -1.43 7.05
C LEU A 29 8.82 -2.62 6.64
N PHE A 30 8.43 -2.71 5.39
CA PHE A 30 7.56 -3.77 4.85
C PHE A 30 8.17 -5.17 4.97
N HIS A 31 9.52 -5.27 4.92
CA HIS A 31 10.25 -6.53 5.00
C HIS A 31 10.88 -6.78 6.38
N ASP A 32 10.73 -5.87 7.33
CA ASP A 32 11.39 -5.99 8.64
C ASP A 32 10.64 -6.91 9.59
N THR A 33 11.21 -8.07 9.84
CA THR A 33 10.66 -9.09 10.74
C THR A 33 10.85 -8.77 12.23
N SER A 34 11.65 -7.75 12.57
CA SER A 34 11.83 -7.31 13.96
C SER A 34 10.65 -6.50 14.51
N LEU A 35 9.76 -6.05 13.62
CA LEU A 35 8.62 -5.20 13.98
C LEU A 35 7.40 -5.98 14.52
N SER A 36 7.39 -7.30 14.47
CA SER A 36 6.33 -8.11 15.07
C SER A 36 6.61 -8.50 16.52
N GLU A 37 5.59 -8.98 17.24
CA GLU A 37 5.70 -9.54 18.60
C GLU A 37 5.00 -10.90 18.69
N PRO A 38 5.76 -12.01 18.90
CA PRO A 38 7.24 -12.07 18.91
C PRO A 38 7.84 -11.68 17.54
N PRO A 39 9.14 -11.31 17.48
CA PRO A 39 9.82 -11.04 16.22
C PRO A 39 9.84 -12.27 15.30
N GLY A 40 9.80 -12.03 13.98
CA GLY A 40 9.85 -13.11 12.97
C GLY A 40 8.87 -12.91 11.82
N GLN A 41 7.92 -11.98 11.93
CA GLN A 41 6.93 -11.68 10.90
C GLN A 41 7.03 -10.24 10.40
N SER A 42 6.82 -10.06 9.12
CA SER A 42 6.74 -8.77 8.44
C SER A 42 5.50 -8.68 7.55
N CYS A 43 5.22 -7.53 6.96
CA CYS A 43 4.17 -7.40 5.96
C CYS A 43 4.42 -8.38 4.77
N ALA A 44 5.68 -8.52 4.35
CA ALA A 44 6.07 -9.41 3.27
C ALA A 44 5.82 -10.90 3.56
N THR A 45 5.65 -11.30 4.82
CA THR A 45 5.32 -12.69 5.20
C THR A 45 3.93 -13.09 4.70
N CYS A 46 2.96 -12.17 4.81
CA CYS A 46 1.59 -12.37 4.33
C CYS A 46 1.34 -11.78 2.94
N HIS A 47 2.23 -10.88 2.49
CA HIS A 47 2.13 -10.18 1.20
C HIS A 47 3.42 -10.37 0.39
N ALA A 48 3.67 -11.61 -0.04
CA ALA A 48 4.90 -11.99 -0.75
C ALA A 48 4.91 -11.52 -2.21
N SER A 49 5.98 -10.85 -2.63
CA SER A 49 6.15 -10.36 -4.01
C SER A 49 6.10 -11.50 -5.04
N SER A 50 6.59 -12.69 -4.69
CA SER A 50 6.53 -13.92 -5.52
C SER A 50 5.12 -14.40 -5.80
N LYS A 51 4.12 -13.93 -5.04
CA LYS A 51 2.70 -14.30 -5.13
C LYS A 51 1.80 -13.10 -5.48
N GLY A 52 2.36 -12.08 -6.16
CA GLY A 52 1.61 -10.87 -6.45
C GLY A 52 1.19 -10.13 -5.18
N PHE A 53 2.04 -10.16 -4.16
CA PHE A 53 1.80 -9.54 -2.84
C PHE A 53 0.56 -10.07 -2.11
N ALA A 54 0.25 -11.36 -2.29
CA ALA A 54 -0.69 -12.13 -1.48
C ALA A 54 0.06 -13.14 -0.62
N ASP A 55 -0.66 -13.98 0.14
CA ASP A 55 -0.07 -14.98 1.06
C ASP A 55 0.90 -15.92 0.33
N GLU A 56 2.13 -16.04 0.84
CA GLU A 56 3.20 -16.84 0.22
C GLU A 56 2.83 -18.31 0.09
N GLN A 57 2.10 -18.86 1.05
CA GLN A 57 1.70 -20.26 1.10
C GLN A 57 0.34 -20.49 0.45
N ALA A 58 -0.27 -19.45 -0.15
CA ALA A 58 -1.60 -19.49 -0.76
C ALA A 58 -2.68 -20.03 0.20
N ARG A 59 -2.56 -19.72 1.48
CA ARG A 59 -3.54 -20.09 2.50
C ARG A 59 -4.81 -19.24 2.38
N ALA A 60 -5.93 -19.80 2.77
CA ALA A 60 -7.18 -19.05 2.89
C ALA A 60 -7.10 -17.94 3.95
N ILE A 61 -6.34 -18.20 5.04
CA ILE A 61 -6.04 -17.26 6.12
C ILE A 61 -4.56 -17.38 6.50
N SER A 62 -3.90 -16.25 6.75
CA SER A 62 -2.48 -16.22 7.08
C SER A 62 -2.26 -16.42 8.58
N GLU A 63 -1.18 -17.09 8.94
CA GLU A 63 -0.73 -17.24 10.32
C GLU A 63 -0.03 -15.96 10.78
N GLY A 64 -0.30 -15.52 12.01
CA GLY A 64 0.29 -14.34 12.62
C GLY A 64 1.67 -14.59 13.23
N ALA A 65 2.22 -13.58 13.91
CA ALA A 65 3.51 -13.66 14.60
C ALA A 65 3.52 -14.72 15.71
N VAL A 66 2.40 -14.94 16.36
CA VAL A 66 2.24 -16.00 17.37
C VAL A 66 1.79 -17.27 16.66
N GLN A 67 2.61 -18.32 16.74
CA GLN A 67 2.32 -19.61 16.13
C GLN A 67 0.94 -20.16 16.56
N GLY A 68 0.17 -20.61 15.59
CA GLY A 68 -1.20 -21.13 15.79
C GLY A 68 -2.28 -20.06 15.87
N LEU A 69 -1.94 -18.77 15.83
CA LEU A 69 -2.91 -17.70 15.68
C LEU A 69 -3.02 -17.30 14.20
N PHE A 70 -4.22 -17.26 13.69
CA PHE A 70 -4.51 -16.98 12.30
C PHE A 70 -5.39 -15.73 12.16
N SER A 71 -5.17 -14.97 11.08
CA SER A 71 -6.08 -13.91 10.68
C SER A 71 -7.48 -14.48 10.40
N GLN A 72 -8.51 -13.63 10.50
CA GLN A 72 -9.90 -14.08 10.27
C GLN A 72 -10.32 -14.03 8.81
N ARG A 73 -9.51 -13.43 7.94
CA ARG A 73 -9.81 -13.20 6.53
C ARG A 73 -8.57 -13.44 5.69
N ASN A 74 -8.78 -13.70 4.40
CA ASN A 74 -7.69 -13.84 3.43
C ASN A 74 -6.84 -12.56 3.34
N SER A 75 -5.52 -12.73 3.23
CA SER A 75 -4.58 -11.65 2.95
C SER A 75 -4.70 -11.25 1.47
N MET A 76 -5.40 -10.15 1.22
CA MET A 76 -5.56 -9.61 -0.13
C MET A 76 -4.22 -9.17 -0.69
N SER A 77 -4.06 -9.21 -2.02
CA SER A 77 -2.92 -8.54 -2.66
C SER A 77 -2.91 -7.05 -2.31
N VAL A 78 -1.74 -6.51 -1.99
CA VAL A 78 -1.57 -5.06 -1.82
C VAL A 78 -1.33 -4.33 -3.14
N CYS A 79 -1.20 -5.08 -4.28
CA CYS A 79 -1.08 -4.46 -5.58
C CYS A 79 -2.30 -3.60 -5.90
N TYR A 80 -2.04 -2.39 -6.38
CA TYR A 80 -3.05 -1.42 -6.81
C TYR A 80 -4.01 -0.92 -5.71
N ALA A 81 -3.79 -1.30 -4.44
CA ALA A 81 -4.58 -0.79 -3.31
C ALA A 81 -4.53 0.74 -3.17
N ALA A 82 -3.45 1.38 -3.66
CA ALA A 82 -3.31 2.84 -3.71
C ALA A 82 -4.34 3.55 -4.61
N PHE A 83 -5.03 2.82 -5.47
CA PHE A 83 -6.04 3.37 -6.39
C PHE A 83 -7.48 3.11 -5.92
N VAL A 84 -7.65 2.46 -4.77
CA VAL A 84 -8.97 2.31 -4.13
C VAL A 84 -9.33 3.64 -3.48
N PRO A 85 -10.49 4.24 -3.80
CA PRO A 85 -10.93 5.49 -3.19
C PRO A 85 -11.33 5.27 -1.72
N GLU A 86 -11.46 6.36 -0.98
CA GLU A 86 -12.06 6.32 0.35
C GLU A 86 -13.50 5.80 0.27
N LEU A 87 -13.94 5.06 1.29
CA LEU A 87 -15.31 4.53 1.34
C LEU A 87 -16.33 5.66 1.27
N HIS A 88 -17.20 5.63 0.28
CA HIS A 88 -18.29 6.58 0.11
C HIS A 88 -19.54 5.91 -0.47
N TYR A 89 -20.68 6.56 -0.35
CA TYR A 89 -21.89 6.15 -1.04
C TYR A 89 -21.89 6.78 -2.44
N ASP A 90 -22.05 5.97 -3.46
CA ASP A 90 -22.17 6.39 -4.86
C ASP A 90 -23.67 6.45 -5.22
N ASP A 91 -24.18 7.66 -5.45
CA ASP A 91 -25.60 7.88 -5.74
C ASP A 91 -26.00 7.33 -7.12
N ASP A 92 -25.07 7.25 -8.08
CA ASP A 92 -25.36 6.75 -9.43
C ASP A 92 -25.54 5.22 -9.43
N ASP A 93 -24.81 4.53 -8.55
CA ASP A 93 -24.87 3.07 -8.41
C ASP A 93 -25.74 2.61 -7.24
N GLU A 94 -26.21 3.53 -6.43
CA GLU A 94 -26.99 3.28 -5.21
C GLU A 94 -26.30 2.28 -4.27
N ASN A 95 -24.93 2.40 -4.13
CA ASN A 95 -24.12 1.45 -3.37
C ASN A 95 -22.93 2.13 -2.70
N TYR A 96 -22.31 1.44 -1.71
CA TYR A 96 -21.03 1.86 -1.12
C TYR A 96 -19.87 1.39 -1.97
N VAL A 97 -18.91 2.28 -2.23
CA VAL A 97 -17.74 2.05 -3.06
C VAL A 97 -16.48 2.47 -2.31
N GLY A 98 -15.39 1.75 -2.52
CA GLY A 98 -14.08 2.08 -1.96
C GLY A 98 -13.82 1.51 -0.57
N GLY A 99 -12.83 2.10 0.11
CA GLY A 99 -12.33 1.64 1.40
C GLY A 99 -11.40 0.42 1.29
N LEU A 100 -10.50 0.29 2.26
CA LEU A 100 -9.55 -0.81 2.34
C LEU A 100 -10.01 -1.88 3.33
N PHE A 101 -9.41 -3.06 3.28
CA PHE A 101 -9.92 -4.32 3.82
C PHE A 101 -11.18 -4.83 3.08
N TRP A 102 -11.57 -6.06 3.39
CA TRP A 102 -12.76 -6.71 2.81
C TRP A 102 -14.10 -6.00 3.10
N ASP A 103 -14.11 -5.13 4.08
CA ASP A 103 -15.29 -4.42 4.57
C ASP A 103 -15.18 -2.90 4.43
N GLY A 104 -14.15 -2.40 3.76
CA GLY A 104 -13.98 -0.97 3.49
C GLY A 104 -13.70 -0.10 4.73
N ARG A 105 -13.44 -0.71 5.91
CA ARG A 105 -13.36 0.04 7.18
C ARG A 105 -12.17 1.00 7.30
N SER A 106 -11.15 0.88 6.46
CA SER A 106 -9.99 1.77 6.48
C SER A 106 -10.03 2.75 5.32
N PRO A 107 -9.98 4.06 5.58
CA PRO A 107 -10.16 5.07 4.54
C PRO A 107 -8.92 5.28 3.68
N SER A 108 -7.72 4.99 4.20
CA SER A 108 -6.46 5.25 3.51
C SER A 108 -5.45 4.12 3.70
N LEU A 109 -4.42 4.07 2.82
CA LEU A 109 -3.29 3.15 2.98
C LEU A 109 -2.54 3.38 4.29
N GLN A 110 -2.41 4.62 4.74
CA GLN A 110 -1.73 4.96 5.98
C GLN A 110 -2.48 4.39 7.19
N ASP A 111 -3.80 4.58 7.24
CA ASP A 111 -4.63 4.03 8.31
C ASP A 111 -4.62 2.50 8.28
N GLN A 112 -4.74 1.92 7.08
CA GLN A 112 -4.71 0.47 6.89
C GLN A 112 -3.40 -0.14 7.38
N ALA A 113 -2.25 0.45 7.04
CA ALA A 113 -0.93 -0.08 7.38
C ALA A 113 -0.68 -0.14 8.90
N GLY A 114 -1.35 0.69 9.68
CA GLY A 114 -1.24 0.71 11.14
C GLY A 114 -1.97 -0.44 11.83
N ILE A 115 -3.04 -0.95 11.23
CA ILE A 115 -3.90 -1.96 11.87
C ILE A 115 -3.21 -3.31 12.05
N PRO A 116 -2.54 -3.91 11.03
CA PRO A 116 -1.82 -5.17 11.18
C PRO A 116 -0.70 -5.12 12.20
N LEU A 117 -0.01 -3.98 12.35
CA LEU A 117 1.06 -3.80 13.33
C LEU A 117 0.58 -4.06 14.77
N LEU A 118 -0.66 -3.67 15.07
CA LEU A 118 -1.25 -3.77 16.41
C LEU A 118 -2.20 -4.98 16.59
N ASN A 119 -2.52 -5.67 15.49
CA ASN A 119 -3.46 -6.78 15.54
C ASN A 119 -2.80 -8.02 16.21
N PRO A 120 -3.38 -8.55 17.31
CA PRO A 120 -2.80 -9.66 18.07
C PRO A 120 -2.71 -10.97 17.26
N VAL A 121 -3.51 -11.15 16.21
CA VAL A 121 -3.47 -12.33 15.33
C VAL A 121 -2.69 -12.07 14.03
N GLU A 122 -2.00 -10.93 13.92
CA GLU A 122 -1.14 -10.57 12.80
C GLU A 122 0.27 -10.26 13.33
N MET A 123 0.66 -8.97 13.46
CA MET A 123 1.99 -8.61 13.96
C MET A 123 2.12 -8.52 15.49
N GLY A 124 1.02 -8.52 16.25
CA GLY A 124 0.97 -8.80 17.68
C GLY A 124 1.50 -7.72 18.61
N ASN A 125 1.87 -6.52 18.17
CA ASN A 125 2.32 -5.47 19.08
C ASN A 125 1.14 -4.95 19.93
N ARG A 126 1.37 -4.82 21.24
CA ARG A 126 0.35 -4.40 22.20
C ARG A 126 -0.17 -2.99 21.94
N ASP A 127 0.71 -2.09 21.54
CA ASP A 127 0.42 -0.67 21.35
C ASP A 127 1.45 0.01 20.44
N LYS A 128 1.18 1.26 20.07
CA LYS A 128 2.08 2.10 19.25
C LYS A 128 3.41 2.38 19.92
N GLN A 129 3.46 2.43 21.24
CA GLN A 129 4.70 2.62 22.00
C GLN A 129 5.67 1.46 21.75
N MET A 130 5.18 0.21 21.77
CA MET A 130 6.00 -0.96 21.47
C MET A 130 6.56 -0.92 20.04
N VAL A 131 5.75 -0.54 19.06
CA VAL A 131 6.22 -0.35 17.67
C VAL A 131 7.30 0.74 17.60
N ALA A 132 7.08 1.88 18.24
CA ALA A 132 8.04 2.98 18.28
C ALA A 132 9.39 2.56 18.90
N GLU A 133 9.36 1.82 20.00
CA GLU A 133 10.57 1.31 20.65
C GLU A 133 11.34 0.33 19.76
N LYS A 134 10.65 -0.54 19.01
CA LYS A 134 11.28 -1.44 18.04
C LYS A 134 11.91 -0.67 16.90
N VAL A 135 11.18 0.28 16.32
CA VAL A 135 11.65 1.13 15.22
C VAL A 135 12.90 1.93 15.61
N LYS A 136 12.97 2.49 16.82
CA LYS A 136 14.15 3.20 17.34
C LYS A 136 15.42 2.33 17.42
N ARG A 137 15.27 1.00 17.43
CA ARG A 137 16.39 0.04 17.47
C ARG A 137 16.81 -0.46 16.10
N THR A 138 16.10 -0.09 15.03
CA THR A 138 16.42 -0.52 13.67
C THR A 138 17.65 0.21 13.11
N PRO A 139 18.41 -0.43 12.21
CA PRO A 139 19.58 0.21 11.60
C PRO A 139 19.21 1.36 10.64
N TYR A 140 17.93 1.55 10.34
CA TYR A 140 17.44 2.61 9.45
C TYR A 140 16.66 3.71 10.20
N TYR A 141 16.69 3.76 11.54
CA TYR A 141 16.01 4.79 12.31
C TYR A 141 16.47 6.20 11.94
N ASP A 142 17.77 6.40 11.70
CA ASP A 142 18.30 7.70 11.26
C ASP A 142 17.67 8.19 9.96
N ARG A 143 17.25 7.30 9.07
CA ARG A 143 16.53 7.67 7.85
C ARG A 143 15.13 8.20 8.15
N ILE A 144 14.46 7.67 9.17
CA ILE A 144 13.16 8.20 9.63
C ILE A 144 13.36 9.62 10.12
N VAL A 145 14.38 9.86 10.96
CA VAL A 145 14.70 11.19 11.48
C VAL A 145 15.04 12.16 10.34
N GLN A 146 15.79 11.73 9.33
CA GLN A 146 16.13 12.56 8.16
C GLN A 146 14.90 12.95 7.33
N ILE A 147 13.91 12.06 7.19
CA ILE A 147 12.73 12.29 6.34
C ILE A 147 11.65 13.09 7.09
N TYR A 148 11.42 12.79 8.37
CA TYR A 148 10.27 13.30 9.13
C TYR A 148 10.63 14.24 10.28
N GLY A 149 11.91 14.32 10.63
CA GLY A 149 12.36 14.98 11.84
C GLY A 149 12.34 14.06 13.06
N GLU A 150 13.06 14.47 14.09
CA GLU A 150 13.10 13.74 15.36
C GLU A 150 11.79 13.90 16.14
N THR A 151 11.34 12.83 16.79
CA THR A 151 10.17 12.87 17.67
C THR A 151 10.31 11.87 18.83
N GLU A 152 9.93 12.30 20.03
CA GLU A 152 9.83 11.44 21.20
C GLU A 152 8.41 10.84 21.36
N HIS A 153 7.43 11.37 20.65
CA HIS A 153 6.06 10.90 20.75
C HIS A 153 5.84 9.62 19.93
N ALA A 154 5.40 8.56 20.59
CA ALA A 154 5.13 7.27 19.94
C ALA A 154 4.08 7.36 18.84
N ASP A 155 3.01 8.14 19.04
CA ASP A 155 1.98 8.36 18.01
C ASP A 155 2.54 9.02 16.75
N SER A 156 3.43 10.01 16.90
CA SER A 156 4.07 10.67 15.77
C SER A 156 5.00 9.70 15.01
N LEU A 157 5.81 8.94 15.75
CA LEU A 157 6.71 7.96 15.12
C LEU A 157 5.92 6.84 14.43
N PHE A 158 4.83 6.38 15.04
CA PHE A 158 3.92 5.40 14.42
C PHE A 158 3.30 5.96 13.14
N ALA A 159 2.87 7.23 13.13
CA ALA A 159 2.35 7.90 11.93
C ALA A 159 3.41 8.01 10.82
N HIS A 160 4.68 8.27 11.15
CA HIS A 160 5.79 8.26 10.18
C HIS A 160 6.02 6.88 9.58
N VAL A 161 5.95 5.82 10.39
CA VAL A 161 6.05 4.42 9.94
C VAL A 161 4.93 4.08 8.97
N THR A 162 3.69 4.39 9.31
CA THR A 162 2.53 4.06 8.47
C THR A 162 2.49 4.90 7.19
N ASP A 163 2.94 6.15 7.22
CA ASP A 163 3.09 7.00 6.02
C ASP A 163 4.15 6.45 5.06
N ALA A 164 5.30 5.99 5.58
CA ALA A 164 6.32 5.37 4.76
C ALA A 164 5.85 4.03 4.15
N LEU A 165 5.14 3.20 4.93
CA LEU A 165 4.53 1.96 4.42
C LEU A 165 3.51 2.25 3.32
N ALA A 166 2.67 3.27 3.47
CA ALA A 166 1.73 3.72 2.46
C ALA A 166 2.45 4.19 1.18
N ALA A 167 3.53 4.96 1.33
CA ALA A 167 4.34 5.41 0.20
C ALA A 167 4.92 4.23 -0.60
N TYR A 168 5.44 3.19 0.06
CA TYR A 168 5.92 1.98 -0.62
C TYR A 168 4.77 1.25 -1.33
N GLN A 169 3.62 1.09 -0.68
CA GLN A 169 2.46 0.45 -1.30
C GLN A 169 1.93 1.24 -2.50
N ALA A 170 2.11 2.56 -2.55
CA ALA A 170 1.78 3.40 -3.69
C ALA A 170 2.85 3.42 -4.80
N SER A 171 4.04 2.84 -4.57
CA SER A 171 5.16 2.86 -5.49
C SER A 171 4.91 2.09 -6.80
N ARG A 172 5.74 2.36 -7.81
CA ARG A 172 5.69 1.62 -9.08
C ARG A 172 6.12 0.16 -8.95
N GLU A 173 6.86 -0.21 -7.91
CA GLU A 173 7.22 -1.59 -7.63
C GLU A 173 5.98 -2.44 -7.32
N ILE A 174 5.07 -1.89 -6.53
CA ILE A 174 3.80 -2.54 -6.17
C ILE A 174 2.75 -2.38 -7.28
N ASN A 175 2.81 -1.28 -8.04
CA ASN A 175 1.80 -0.91 -9.04
C ASN A 175 2.42 -0.72 -10.44
N PRO A 176 2.98 -1.78 -11.07
CA PRO A 176 3.78 -1.64 -12.28
C PRO A 176 2.98 -1.35 -13.55
N PHE A 177 1.69 -1.70 -13.64
CA PHE A 177 0.85 -1.60 -14.84
C PHE A 177 1.54 -2.22 -16.08
N THR A 178 1.97 -3.48 -15.96
CA THR A 178 2.73 -4.22 -16.98
C THR A 178 2.03 -5.49 -17.47
N SER A 179 0.73 -5.63 -17.20
CA SER A 179 -0.04 -6.77 -17.71
C SER A 179 -0.19 -6.73 -19.24
N LYS A 180 -0.55 -7.86 -19.83
CA LYS A 180 -0.91 -7.92 -21.27
C LYS A 180 -2.05 -6.94 -21.59
N TYR A 181 -3.00 -6.76 -20.67
CA TYR A 181 -4.11 -5.84 -20.84
C TYR A 181 -3.62 -4.38 -20.83
N ASP A 182 -2.68 -4.03 -19.95
CA ASP A 182 -2.05 -2.69 -19.98
C ASP A 182 -1.31 -2.44 -21.29
N ALA A 183 -0.59 -3.43 -21.80
CA ALA A 183 0.08 -3.33 -23.08
C ALA A 183 -0.92 -3.17 -24.24
N TYR A 184 -2.03 -3.90 -24.22
CA TYR A 184 -3.14 -3.75 -25.17
C TYR A 184 -3.76 -2.35 -25.12
N LYS A 185 -4.05 -1.83 -23.93
CA LYS A 185 -4.61 -0.47 -23.75
C LYS A 185 -3.65 0.62 -24.25
N LYS A 186 -2.35 0.38 -24.19
CA LYS A 186 -1.30 1.29 -24.74
C LYS A 186 -1.05 1.11 -26.24
N GLY A 187 -1.74 0.18 -26.90
CA GLY A 187 -1.52 -0.14 -28.33
C GLY A 187 -0.27 -0.96 -28.62
N ASN A 188 0.42 -1.48 -27.61
CA ASN A 188 1.67 -2.23 -27.71
C ASN A 188 1.46 -3.77 -27.74
N TYR A 189 0.23 -4.24 -27.71
CA TYR A 189 -0.13 -5.64 -27.79
C TYR A 189 -1.47 -5.80 -28.50
N GLN A 190 -1.58 -6.84 -29.35
CA GLN A 190 -2.85 -7.24 -29.95
C GLN A 190 -3.37 -8.47 -29.23
N LEU A 191 -4.63 -8.41 -28.81
CA LEU A 191 -5.29 -9.57 -28.20
C LEU A 191 -5.41 -10.68 -29.25
N THR A 192 -5.13 -11.91 -28.84
CA THR A 192 -5.49 -13.09 -29.64
C THR A 192 -7.01 -13.22 -29.73
N ASP A 193 -7.52 -14.01 -30.67
CA ASP A 193 -8.98 -14.25 -30.83
C ASP A 193 -9.60 -14.80 -29.53
N GLN A 194 -8.87 -15.62 -28.80
CA GLN A 194 -9.33 -16.16 -27.51
C GLN A 194 -9.39 -15.08 -26.43
N GLU A 195 -8.38 -14.23 -26.34
CA GLU A 195 -8.34 -13.11 -25.36
C GLU A 195 -9.41 -12.06 -25.70
N ALA A 196 -9.60 -11.75 -27.00
CA ALA A 196 -10.65 -10.84 -27.46
C ALA A 196 -12.05 -11.37 -27.12
N ARG A 197 -12.29 -12.67 -27.35
CA ARG A 197 -13.54 -13.32 -26.95
C ARG A 197 -13.73 -13.34 -25.44
N GLY A 198 -12.66 -13.59 -24.67
CA GLY A 198 -12.69 -13.51 -23.20
C GLY A 198 -13.06 -12.11 -22.71
N LYS A 199 -12.49 -11.07 -23.30
CA LYS A 199 -12.85 -9.67 -23.00
C LYS A 199 -14.33 -9.36 -23.30
N GLU A 200 -14.87 -9.85 -24.42
CA GLU A 200 -16.28 -9.67 -24.75
C GLU A 200 -17.21 -10.42 -23.76
N LEU A 201 -16.83 -11.63 -23.36
CA LEU A 201 -17.56 -12.38 -22.33
C LEU A 201 -17.55 -11.62 -20.99
N PHE A 202 -16.38 -11.08 -20.58
CA PHE A 202 -16.22 -10.30 -19.36
C PHE A 202 -17.11 -9.05 -19.34
N LYS A 203 -17.17 -8.33 -20.48
CA LYS A 203 -17.97 -7.10 -20.63
C LYS A 203 -19.47 -7.36 -20.66
N ASN A 204 -19.88 -8.43 -21.33
CA ASN A 204 -21.29 -8.63 -21.71
C ASN A 204 -21.91 -9.81 -20.94
N LYS A 205 -21.81 -11.02 -21.48
CA LYS A 205 -22.50 -12.19 -20.95
C LYS A 205 -22.11 -12.57 -19.52
N GLY A 206 -20.85 -12.34 -19.15
CA GLY A 206 -20.33 -12.63 -17.81
C GLY A 206 -20.69 -11.56 -16.77
N GLN A 207 -21.10 -10.36 -17.21
CA GLN A 207 -21.43 -9.20 -16.36
C GLN A 207 -20.32 -8.81 -15.36
N CYS A 208 -19.10 -9.31 -15.56
CA CYS A 208 -17.98 -9.04 -14.65
C CYS A 208 -17.58 -7.55 -14.61
N ALA A 209 -17.77 -6.85 -15.75
CA ALA A 209 -17.44 -5.43 -15.88
C ALA A 209 -18.40 -4.51 -15.10
N GLU A 210 -19.49 -5.00 -14.56
CA GLU A 210 -20.37 -4.23 -13.68
C GLU A 210 -19.69 -3.93 -12.33
N CYS A 211 -18.85 -4.86 -11.84
CA CYS A 211 -18.05 -4.67 -10.63
C CYS A 211 -16.56 -4.41 -10.95
N HIS A 212 -16.03 -4.97 -12.05
CA HIS A 212 -14.63 -4.85 -12.46
C HIS A 212 -14.48 -3.93 -13.66
N VAL A 213 -14.41 -2.65 -13.43
CA VAL A 213 -14.43 -1.61 -14.48
C VAL A 213 -13.18 -1.69 -15.36
N LEU A 214 -13.35 -1.79 -16.67
CA LEU A 214 -12.27 -1.91 -17.65
C LEU A 214 -11.77 -0.56 -18.21
N ASP A 215 -12.60 0.48 -18.17
CA ASP A 215 -12.29 1.78 -18.74
C ASP A 215 -12.46 2.89 -17.69
N ARG A 216 -11.41 3.70 -17.51
CA ARG A 216 -11.34 4.77 -16.51
C ARG A 216 -12.39 5.89 -16.68
N ASP A 217 -13.01 6.00 -17.86
CA ASP A 217 -13.72 7.23 -18.24
C ASP A 217 -15.12 7.40 -17.64
N LYS A 218 -15.66 6.41 -16.95
CA LYS A 218 -16.98 6.54 -16.32
C LYS A 218 -17.12 5.98 -14.91
N ARG A 219 -16.19 5.14 -14.43
CA ARG A 219 -16.29 4.45 -13.13
C ARG A 219 -14.91 4.13 -12.51
N ALA A 220 -13.99 5.06 -12.61
CA ALA A 220 -12.59 4.84 -12.24
C ALA A 220 -12.34 4.70 -10.72
N HIS A 221 -13.38 4.62 -9.94
CA HIS A 221 -13.31 4.68 -8.48
C HIS A 221 -14.08 3.57 -7.77
N ARG A 222 -14.29 2.43 -8.45
CA ARG A 222 -14.94 1.25 -7.85
C ARG A 222 -13.96 0.16 -7.54
#